data_4c83b1e8872a7b0e8cb8865fc876885a
#
_entry.id   4c83b1e8872a7b0e8cb8865fc876885a
#
_cell.length_a   1.000
_cell.length_b   1.000
_cell.length_c   1.000
_cell.angle_alpha   90.00
_cell.angle_beta   90.00
_cell.angle_gamma   90.00
#
_symmetry.space_group_name_H-M   'P 1'
#
loop_
_entity.id
_entity.type
_entity.pdbx_description
1 polymer ?
#
loop_
_entity_poly.entity_id
_entity_poly.type
_entity_poly.pdbx_seq_one_letter_code
_entity_poly.pdbx_strand_id
1 'polypeptide(L)'
;SYQTSTKQNGNGALEARISTSCSQDSGYLRPGIFAEYFDNEGINFNAASMPDLIDRVPDHTRLESDLAYSSSGSPYPGLDDRFKNDWGARFSGLINLPEAGNWTFYLNSDDGSELWINDISIIQNYGMHGMREYSGSLNLTAGYHDFRIEFFQGGGPHGLKFSWEGPNVTKTTIPSSAFVVSEDYIPQSENLIHRWDFEEGNGITSSDSVANNSNF
;
A
#
# COMPACT_ATOMS: atom_id res chain seq x y z
N SER A 1 -7.65 -16.21 -5.29
CA SER A 1 -9.10 -16.10 -5.04
C SER A 1 -9.81 -17.24 -5.72
N TYR A 2 -10.63 -17.98 -4.96
CA TYR A 2 -11.47 -19.04 -5.50
C TYR A 2 -12.76 -18.39 -5.99
N GLN A 3 -13.03 -18.49 -7.29
CA GLN A 3 -14.37 -18.15 -7.80
C GLN A 3 -15.19 -19.43 -7.94
N THR A 4 -16.32 -19.49 -7.25
CA THR A 4 -17.33 -20.52 -7.44
C THR A 4 -18.43 -19.98 -8.33
N SER A 5 -18.61 -20.56 -9.51
CA SER A 5 -19.79 -20.30 -10.35
C SER A 5 -20.71 -21.52 -10.34
N THR A 6 -22.00 -21.29 -10.15
CA THR A 6 -23.03 -22.33 -10.30
C THR A 6 -23.75 -22.14 -11.63
N LYS A 7 -23.85 -23.19 -12.42
CA LYS A 7 -24.64 -23.23 -13.65
C LYS A 7 -25.71 -24.31 -13.53
N GLN A 8 -26.96 -24.00 -13.83
CA GLN A 8 -28.05 -24.96 -13.86
C GLN A 8 -27.99 -25.73 -15.18
N ASN A 9 -27.92 -27.06 -15.11
CA ASN A 9 -28.02 -27.92 -16.29
C ASN A 9 -29.49 -28.13 -16.72
N GLY A 10 -29.69 -28.64 -17.92
CA GLY A 10 -31.05 -28.87 -18.48
C GLY A 10 -31.97 -29.75 -17.69
N ASN A 11 -31.51 -30.39 -16.60
CA ASN A 11 -32.28 -31.25 -15.69
C ASN A 11 -32.55 -30.61 -14.32
N GLY A 12 -32.24 -29.32 -14.15
CA GLY A 12 -32.47 -28.59 -12.90
C GLY A 12 -31.48 -28.87 -11.75
N ALA A 13 -30.45 -29.70 -11.97
CA ALA A 13 -29.44 -29.99 -10.98
C ALA A 13 -28.34 -28.88 -11.00
N LEU A 14 -27.94 -28.43 -9.81
CA LEU A 14 -26.86 -27.49 -9.63
C LEU A 14 -25.50 -28.23 -9.65
N GLU A 15 -24.71 -28.00 -10.68
CA GLU A 15 -23.31 -28.44 -10.69
C GLU A 15 -22.42 -27.31 -10.19
N ALA A 16 -21.77 -27.54 -9.07
CA ALA A 16 -20.69 -26.68 -8.61
C ALA A 16 -19.41 -27.02 -9.38
N ARG A 17 -19.00 -26.18 -10.29
CA ARG A 17 -17.67 -26.29 -10.90
C ARG A 17 -16.70 -25.40 -10.13
N ILE A 18 -15.75 -26.05 -9.47
CA ILE A 18 -14.56 -25.36 -9.00
C ILE A 18 -13.63 -25.26 -10.22
N SER A 19 -13.64 -24.12 -10.91
CA SER A 19 -12.60 -23.86 -11.88
C SER A 19 -11.35 -23.43 -11.12
N THR A 20 -10.37 -24.30 -11.02
CA THR A 20 -9.00 -23.92 -10.71
C THR A 20 -8.35 -23.33 -11.96
N SER A 21 -8.95 -22.31 -12.55
CA SER A 21 -8.20 -21.42 -13.41
C SER A 21 -7.44 -20.48 -12.46
N CYS A 22 -6.25 -20.89 -12.08
CA CYS A 22 -5.20 -19.96 -11.79
C CYS A 22 -4.97 -19.22 -13.13
N SER A 23 -5.78 -18.19 -13.42
CA SER A 23 -5.31 -17.16 -14.30
C SER A 23 -4.10 -16.59 -13.54
N GLN A 24 -2.92 -16.97 -13.97
CA GLN A 24 -1.73 -16.15 -13.76
C GLN A 24 -2.04 -14.86 -14.54
N ASP A 25 -2.91 -14.00 -13.97
CA ASP A 25 -2.71 -12.59 -14.14
C ASP A 25 -1.34 -12.34 -13.51
N SER A 26 -0.35 -12.31 -14.39
CA SER A 26 0.95 -11.79 -14.07
C SER A 26 0.74 -10.28 -13.89
N GLY A 27 0.13 -9.90 -12.77
CA GLY A 27 0.03 -8.51 -12.37
C GLY A 27 1.44 -7.94 -12.46
N TYR A 28 1.63 -6.97 -13.34
CA TYR A 28 2.94 -6.34 -13.49
C TYR A 28 3.32 -5.74 -12.15
N LEU A 29 4.45 -6.19 -11.61
CA LEU A 29 5.00 -5.61 -10.41
C LEU A 29 5.76 -4.34 -10.81
N ARG A 30 5.43 -3.23 -10.16
CA ARG A 30 6.13 -1.95 -10.34
C ARG A 30 7.05 -1.70 -9.15
N PRO A 31 8.27 -1.19 -9.35
CA PRO A 31 9.10 -0.74 -8.25
C PRO A 31 8.41 0.36 -7.44
N GLY A 32 8.45 0.25 -6.11
CA GLY A 32 7.94 1.27 -5.21
C GLY A 32 6.97 0.75 -4.16
N ILE A 33 6.42 1.70 -3.41
CA ILE A 33 5.47 1.53 -2.31
C ILE A 33 4.23 2.34 -2.67
N PHE A 34 3.05 1.75 -2.62
CA PHE A 34 1.81 2.51 -2.79
C PHE A 34 1.52 3.30 -1.52
N ALA A 35 1.42 4.60 -1.65
CA ALA A 35 1.17 5.53 -0.55
C ALA A 35 -0.17 6.24 -0.72
N GLU A 36 -0.97 6.17 0.33
CA GLU A 36 -2.24 6.84 0.50
C GLU A 36 -2.11 7.85 1.62
N TYR A 37 -2.49 9.10 1.37
CA TYR A 37 -2.43 10.18 2.32
C TYR A 37 -3.84 10.71 2.59
N PHE A 38 -4.17 10.90 3.87
CA PHE A 38 -5.48 11.28 4.36
C PHE A 38 -5.35 12.58 5.15
N ASP A 39 -6.05 13.63 4.71
CA ASP A 39 -6.21 14.86 5.46
C ASP A 39 -7.07 14.61 6.72
N ASN A 40 -7.05 15.55 7.65
CA ASN A 40 -7.63 15.38 8.98
C ASN A 40 -9.15 15.29 9.02
N GLU A 41 -9.89 15.47 7.93
CA GLU A 41 -11.35 15.44 7.94
C GLU A 41 -11.91 14.15 8.58
N GLY A 42 -12.29 14.28 9.86
CA GLY A 42 -12.84 13.17 10.64
C GLY A 42 -11.83 12.14 11.12
N ILE A 43 -10.53 12.38 11.05
CA ILE A 43 -9.52 11.53 11.69
C ILE A 43 -9.46 11.89 13.17
N ASN A 44 -9.70 10.89 14.02
CA ASN A 44 -9.54 11.06 15.46
C ASN A 44 -8.13 10.59 15.86
N PHE A 45 -7.23 11.52 16.09
CA PHE A 45 -5.89 11.25 16.62
C PHE A 45 -5.99 10.91 18.11
N ASN A 46 -6.20 9.64 18.42
CA ASN A 46 -6.13 9.15 19.77
C ASN A 46 -4.73 8.66 20.08
N ALA A 47 -4.06 9.24 21.07
CA ALA A 47 -2.72 8.87 21.46
C ALA A 47 -2.57 7.37 21.86
N ALA A 48 -3.66 6.68 22.15
CA ALA A 48 -3.65 5.28 22.58
C ALA A 48 -3.80 4.27 21.41
N SER A 49 -4.14 4.72 20.20
CA SER A 49 -4.37 3.85 19.03
C SER A 49 -4.05 4.58 17.74
N MET A 50 -3.86 3.82 16.66
CA MET A 50 -3.83 4.38 15.31
C MET A 50 -5.21 4.96 14.95
N PRO A 51 -5.28 6.05 14.16
CA PRO A 51 -6.54 6.50 13.59
C PRO A 51 -7.12 5.41 12.68
N ASP A 52 -8.45 5.33 12.64
CA ASP A 52 -9.13 4.41 11.73
C ASP A 52 -9.11 4.97 10.30
N LEU A 53 -8.31 4.33 9.45
CA LEU A 53 -8.19 4.65 8.02
C LEU A 53 -8.96 3.65 7.14
N ILE A 54 -9.73 2.72 7.74
CA ILE A 54 -10.53 1.74 7.00
C ILE A 54 -11.66 2.47 6.26
N ASP A 55 -11.90 2.07 5.02
CA ASP A 55 -12.95 2.61 4.15
C ASP A 55 -12.86 4.14 3.87
N ARG A 56 -11.76 4.78 4.23
CA ARG A 56 -11.53 6.18 3.87
C ARG A 56 -11.00 6.28 2.44
N VAL A 57 -11.48 7.29 1.73
CA VAL A 57 -10.93 7.67 0.42
C VAL A 57 -9.70 8.54 0.68
N PRO A 58 -8.53 8.20 0.14
CA PRO A 58 -7.34 9.03 0.31
C PRO A 58 -7.49 10.36 -0.45
N ASP A 59 -6.96 11.43 0.13
CA ASP A 59 -6.92 12.76 -0.47
C ASP A 59 -5.80 12.91 -1.49
N HIS A 60 -4.78 12.09 -1.36
CA HIS A 60 -3.66 12.01 -2.31
C HIS A 60 -3.09 10.60 -2.32
N THR A 61 -2.71 10.12 -3.51
CA THR A 61 -2.01 8.84 -3.70
C THR A 61 -0.80 9.02 -4.58
N ARG A 62 0.24 8.23 -4.34
CA ARG A 62 1.43 8.18 -5.21
C ARG A 62 2.27 6.93 -4.94
N LEU A 63 3.29 6.71 -5.76
CA LEU A 63 4.34 5.74 -5.48
C LEU A 63 5.50 6.42 -4.76
N GLU A 64 5.93 5.82 -3.65
CA GLU A 64 7.15 6.17 -2.95
C GLU A 64 8.27 5.20 -3.34
N SER A 65 9.50 5.68 -3.42
CA SER A 65 10.65 4.81 -3.68
C SER A 65 11.10 4.04 -2.44
N ASP A 66 11.04 4.69 -1.29
CA ASP A 66 11.44 4.19 0.02
C ASP A 66 10.75 4.99 1.13
N LEU A 67 10.93 4.57 2.38
CA LEU A 67 10.48 5.29 3.56
C LEU A 67 11.71 5.67 4.41
N ALA A 68 12.32 6.81 4.10
CA ALA A 68 13.53 7.32 4.75
C ALA A 68 13.38 8.79 5.18
N TYR A 69 12.16 9.21 5.55
CA TYR A 69 11.87 10.58 5.92
C TYR A 69 12.44 10.93 7.28
N SER A 70 13.39 11.87 7.29
CA SER A 70 13.91 12.46 8.53
C SER A 70 12.90 13.44 9.10
N SER A 71 12.93 13.62 10.43
CA SER A 71 12.05 14.57 11.11
C SER A 71 12.19 15.99 10.52
N SER A 72 11.05 16.55 10.11
CA SER A 72 10.94 17.88 9.48
C SER A 72 9.59 18.50 9.86
N GLY A 73 9.54 19.82 9.98
CA GLY A 73 8.28 20.58 10.13
C GLY A 73 7.61 20.92 8.80
N SER A 74 8.12 20.41 7.67
CA SER A 74 7.51 20.59 6.35
C SER A 74 6.91 19.28 5.86
N PRO A 75 5.86 19.33 5.02
CA PRO A 75 5.31 18.12 4.40
C PRO A 75 6.39 17.28 3.71
N TYR A 76 6.14 15.98 3.55
CA TYR A 76 7.05 15.15 2.75
C TYR A 76 7.19 15.73 1.33
N PRO A 77 8.35 15.61 0.69
CA PRO A 77 8.58 16.20 -0.62
C PRO A 77 7.46 15.88 -1.62
N GLY A 78 6.90 16.90 -2.26
CA GLY A 78 5.83 16.78 -3.23
C GLY A 78 4.40 16.73 -2.66
N LEU A 79 4.24 16.72 -1.34
CA LEU A 79 2.93 16.94 -0.70
C LEU A 79 2.70 18.43 -0.44
N ASP A 80 1.44 18.84 -0.43
CA ASP A 80 1.03 20.20 -0.12
C ASP A 80 0.90 20.44 1.41
N ASP A 81 0.61 21.67 1.82
CA ASP A 81 0.57 22.08 3.22
C ASP A 81 -0.58 21.43 4.05
N ARG A 82 -1.54 20.74 3.43
CA ARG A 82 -2.55 19.94 4.13
C ARG A 82 -1.91 18.83 4.96
N PHE A 83 -0.80 18.27 4.46
CA PHE A 83 -0.07 17.18 5.10
C PHE A 83 1.07 17.67 6.01
N LYS A 84 0.88 18.81 6.67
CA LYS A 84 1.81 19.35 7.65
C LYS A 84 1.48 18.95 9.09
N ASN A 85 0.19 19.03 9.46
CA ASN A 85 -0.30 18.65 10.77
C ASN A 85 -1.63 17.91 10.62
N ASP A 86 -1.95 17.08 11.59
CA ASP A 86 -3.23 16.36 11.65
C ASP A 86 -3.56 15.58 10.37
N TRP A 87 -2.72 14.64 10.00
CA TRP A 87 -2.91 13.80 8.82
C TRP A 87 -2.48 12.36 9.09
N GLY A 88 -2.96 11.44 8.26
CA GLY A 88 -2.56 10.03 8.28
C GLY A 88 -2.07 9.53 6.94
N ALA A 89 -1.38 8.42 6.95
CA ALA A 89 -0.97 7.72 5.73
C ALA A 89 -1.04 6.22 5.88
N ARG A 90 -1.23 5.55 4.74
CA ARG A 90 -1.03 4.11 4.59
C ARG A 90 -0.02 3.88 3.49
N PHE A 91 0.97 3.07 3.79
CA PHE A 91 1.99 2.61 2.84
C PHE A 91 1.85 1.09 2.70
N SER A 92 1.72 0.61 1.48
CA SER A 92 1.50 -0.81 1.22
C SER A 92 2.25 -1.29 -0.03
N GLY A 93 2.48 -2.59 -0.09
CA GLY A 93 3.16 -3.24 -1.20
C GLY A 93 3.76 -4.58 -0.79
N LEU A 94 4.71 -5.02 -1.58
CA LEU A 94 5.47 -6.24 -1.35
C LEU A 94 6.92 -5.89 -1.04
N ILE A 95 7.48 -6.53 -0.03
CA ILE A 95 8.90 -6.47 0.31
C ILE A 95 9.58 -7.78 -0.07
N ASN A 96 10.67 -7.69 -0.84
CA ASN A 96 11.44 -8.85 -1.28
C ASN A 96 12.58 -9.15 -0.31
N LEU A 97 12.51 -10.29 0.37
CA LEU A 97 13.55 -10.76 1.29
C LEU A 97 14.53 -11.65 0.53
N PRO A 98 15.84 -11.36 0.56
CA PRO A 98 16.84 -12.11 -0.20
C PRO A 98 17.05 -13.54 0.33
N GLU A 99 16.80 -13.80 1.61
CA GLU A 99 17.03 -15.07 2.26
C GLU A 99 15.91 -15.41 3.26
N ALA A 100 15.67 -16.71 3.45
CA ALA A 100 14.78 -17.19 4.53
C ALA A 100 15.47 -17.09 5.89
N GLY A 101 14.70 -16.76 6.92
CA GLY A 101 15.20 -16.72 8.30
C GLY A 101 14.48 -15.72 9.17
N ASN A 102 15.08 -15.40 10.31
CA ASN A 102 14.51 -14.43 11.23
C ASN A 102 14.86 -13.01 10.78
N TRP A 103 13.83 -12.27 10.41
CA TRP A 103 13.92 -10.86 10.01
C TRP A 103 13.38 -9.97 11.11
N THR A 104 14.13 -8.92 11.44
CA THR A 104 13.71 -7.87 12.36
C THR A 104 13.48 -6.59 11.56
N PHE A 105 12.28 -6.05 11.69
CA PHE A 105 11.90 -4.78 11.08
C PHE A 105 11.89 -3.69 12.14
N TYR A 106 12.19 -2.47 11.73
CA TYR A 106 12.25 -1.30 12.59
C TYR A 106 11.44 -0.16 11.98
N LEU A 107 10.52 0.40 12.75
CA LEU A 107 9.87 1.68 12.43
C LEU A 107 10.38 2.73 13.41
N ASN A 108 10.93 3.81 12.86
CA ASN A 108 11.29 5.01 13.59
C ASN A 108 10.40 6.13 13.10
N SER A 109 9.44 6.56 13.89
CA SER A 109 8.42 7.52 13.48
C SER A 109 8.24 8.65 14.49
N ASP A 110 7.71 9.74 13.99
CA ASP A 110 7.22 10.94 14.65
C ASP A 110 5.97 11.39 13.86
N ASP A 111 4.73 11.23 14.29
CA ASP A 111 4.25 10.60 15.51
C ASP A 111 4.10 9.06 15.37
N GLY A 112 2.87 8.56 15.58
CA GLY A 112 2.54 7.16 15.71
C GLY A 112 2.60 6.36 14.41
N SER A 113 2.96 5.07 14.53
CA SER A 113 2.97 4.14 13.40
C SER A 113 2.71 2.70 13.82
N GLU A 114 2.25 1.89 12.88
CA GLU A 114 2.07 0.46 13.02
C GLU A 114 2.54 -0.28 11.78
N LEU A 115 3.14 -1.46 11.93
CA LEU A 115 3.59 -2.31 10.83
C LEU A 115 2.93 -3.68 10.90
N TRP A 116 2.39 -4.09 9.76
CA TRP A 116 1.97 -5.48 9.50
C TRP A 116 2.86 -6.09 8.42
N ILE A 117 3.20 -7.38 8.62
CA ILE A 117 3.81 -8.24 7.60
C ILE A 117 2.91 -9.47 7.44
N ASN A 118 2.45 -9.75 6.21
CA ASN A 118 1.50 -10.83 5.92
C ASN A 118 0.28 -10.79 6.87
N ASP A 119 -0.32 -9.61 7.05
CA ASP A 119 -1.44 -9.31 7.94
C ASP A 119 -1.18 -9.52 9.45
N ILE A 120 0.06 -9.81 9.85
CA ILE A 120 0.46 -9.92 11.26
C ILE A 120 0.99 -8.57 11.73
N SER A 121 0.34 -7.94 12.71
CA SER A 121 0.85 -6.72 13.37
C SER A 121 2.09 -7.08 14.20
N ILE A 122 3.23 -6.51 13.85
CA ILE A 122 4.53 -6.81 14.48
C ILE A 122 5.17 -5.60 15.18
N ILE A 123 4.75 -4.39 14.84
CA ILE A 123 5.19 -3.17 15.51
C ILE A 123 3.98 -2.30 15.79
N GLN A 124 3.85 -1.86 17.05
CA GLN A 124 2.82 -0.93 17.50
C GLN A 124 3.53 0.24 18.21
N ASN A 125 3.81 1.30 17.47
CA ASN A 125 4.49 2.49 17.93
C ASN A 125 3.48 3.64 18.08
N TYR A 126 2.48 3.44 18.95
CA TYR A 126 1.35 4.36 19.11
C TYR A 126 1.72 5.62 19.90
N GLY A 127 0.89 6.63 19.71
CA GLY A 127 0.91 7.87 20.49
C GLY A 127 1.58 9.03 19.76
N MET A 128 1.40 10.21 20.34
CA MET A 128 2.08 11.44 19.90
C MET A 128 3.46 11.50 20.56
N HIS A 129 4.51 11.52 19.77
CA HIS A 129 5.91 11.52 20.26
C HIS A 129 6.87 11.98 19.17
N GLY A 130 8.04 12.52 19.56
CA GLY A 130 9.13 12.72 18.62
C GLY A 130 9.69 11.41 18.07
N MET A 131 10.63 11.48 17.14
CA MET A 131 11.24 10.29 16.51
C MET A 131 11.57 9.21 17.55
N ARG A 132 10.88 8.09 17.46
CA ARG A 132 11.00 6.93 18.35
C ARG A 132 10.99 5.65 17.55
N GLU A 133 11.91 4.75 17.84
CA GLU A 133 12.05 3.49 17.14
C GLU A 133 11.48 2.32 17.93
N TYR A 134 10.68 1.50 17.25
CA TYR A 134 10.22 0.19 17.71
C TYR A 134 10.59 -0.88 16.70
N SER A 135 10.69 -2.13 17.15
CA SER A 135 11.03 -3.25 16.29
C SER A 135 10.15 -4.48 16.56
N GLY A 136 10.00 -5.29 15.53
CA GLY A 136 9.31 -6.58 15.57
C GLY A 136 9.99 -7.59 14.67
N SER A 137 9.95 -8.87 15.03
CA SER A 137 10.64 -9.93 14.30
C SER A 137 9.69 -11.04 13.88
N LEU A 138 9.93 -11.60 12.70
CA LEU A 138 9.24 -12.77 12.15
C LEU A 138 10.24 -13.72 11.48
N ASN A 139 9.94 -15.02 11.54
CA ASN A 139 10.65 -16.00 10.73
C ASN A 139 9.93 -16.10 9.37
N LEU A 140 10.59 -15.68 8.29
CA LEU A 140 10.01 -15.52 6.96
C LEU A 140 10.79 -16.34 5.94
N THR A 141 10.12 -16.71 4.85
CA THR A 141 10.77 -17.31 3.67
C THR A 141 11.51 -16.25 2.86
N ALA A 142 12.40 -16.67 1.97
CA ALA A 142 12.88 -15.79 0.92
C ALA A 142 11.74 -15.44 -0.06
N GLY A 143 11.81 -14.27 -0.70
CA GLY A 143 10.83 -13.81 -1.67
C GLY A 143 9.94 -12.69 -1.17
N TYR A 144 8.81 -12.50 -1.80
CA TYR A 144 7.90 -11.39 -1.55
C TYR A 144 6.97 -11.66 -0.37
N HIS A 145 6.82 -10.66 0.49
CA HIS A 145 5.90 -10.62 1.61
C HIS A 145 5.08 -9.33 1.56
N ASP A 146 3.79 -9.43 1.84
CA ASP A 146 2.95 -8.24 1.97
C ASP A 146 3.40 -7.43 3.18
N PHE A 147 3.47 -6.12 3.02
CA PHE A 147 3.62 -5.21 4.14
C PHE A 147 2.60 -4.07 4.05
N ARG A 148 2.19 -3.61 5.23
CA ARG A 148 1.39 -2.41 5.41
C ARG A 148 1.93 -1.62 6.60
N ILE A 149 2.13 -0.33 6.38
CA ILE A 149 2.44 0.62 7.45
C ILE A 149 1.30 1.64 7.50
N GLU A 150 0.75 1.85 8.67
CA GLU A 150 -0.10 3.00 8.96
C GLU A 150 0.68 3.98 9.81
N PHE A 151 0.51 5.26 9.53
CA PHE A 151 1.22 6.37 10.16
C PHE A 151 0.23 7.50 10.43
N PHE A 152 0.45 8.24 11.50
CA PHE A 152 -0.23 9.50 11.71
C PHE A 152 0.69 10.57 12.26
N GLN A 153 0.34 11.81 11.97
CA GLN A 153 0.97 13.03 12.44
C GLN A 153 -0.08 13.92 13.09
N GLY A 154 0.09 14.26 14.36
CA GLY A 154 -0.76 15.22 15.05
C GLY A 154 -0.26 16.66 14.84
N GLY A 155 0.98 16.97 15.21
CA GLY A 155 1.53 18.30 15.02
C GLY A 155 3.00 18.41 15.32
N GLY A 156 3.63 19.45 14.80
CA GLY A 156 5.07 19.69 14.92
C GLY A 156 5.88 19.00 13.81
N PRO A 157 7.16 18.71 14.05
CA PRO A 157 7.96 17.92 13.12
C PRO A 157 7.43 16.51 12.97
N HIS A 158 7.61 15.90 11.82
CA HIS A 158 7.23 14.53 11.52
C HIS A 158 8.29 13.82 10.67
N GLY A 159 8.34 12.50 10.79
CA GLY A 159 9.26 11.66 10.04
C GLY A 159 8.90 10.19 10.13
N LEU A 160 9.37 9.40 9.16
CA LEU A 160 9.15 7.95 9.11
C LEU A 160 10.32 7.27 8.45
N LYS A 161 10.97 6.32 9.15
CA LYS A 161 12.03 5.50 8.59
C LYS A 161 11.70 4.02 8.79
N PHE A 162 11.79 3.26 7.69
CA PHE A 162 11.59 1.83 7.68
C PHE A 162 12.91 1.12 7.40
N SER A 163 13.33 0.29 8.35
CA SER A 163 14.61 -0.40 8.30
C SER A 163 14.43 -1.89 8.60
N TRP A 164 15.40 -2.68 8.24
CA TRP A 164 15.44 -4.11 8.48
C TRP A 164 16.81 -4.60 8.94
N GLU A 165 16.81 -5.80 9.51
CA GLU A 165 17.97 -6.63 9.82
C GLU A 165 17.58 -8.09 9.59
N GLY A 166 18.46 -8.91 9.05
CA GLY A 166 18.16 -10.30 8.77
C GLY A 166 19.38 -11.15 8.50
N PRO A 167 19.20 -12.38 8.02
CA PRO A 167 20.32 -13.23 7.67
C PRO A 167 21.27 -12.51 6.72
N ASN A 168 22.54 -12.40 7.11
CA ASN A 168 23.60 -11.71 6.34
C ASN A 168 23.32 -10.22 6.00
N VAL A 169 22.30 -9.63 6.60
CA VAL A 169 21.95 -8.21 6.43
C VAL A 169 22.05 -7.52 7.77
N THR A 170 23.01 -6.62 7.93
CA THR A 170 23.08 -5.74 9.10
C THR A 170 21.98 -4.69 9.06
N LYS A 171 21.58 -4.19 10.23
CA LYS A 171 20.53 -3.16 10.32
C LYS A 171 20.82 -1.99 9.36
N THR A 172 19.90 -1.76 8.46
CA THR A 172 19.96 -0.68 7.47
C THR A 172 18.57 -0.24 7.04
N THR A 173 18.45 0.96 6.51
CA THR A 173 17.23 1.39 5.78
C THR A 173 16.99 0.42 4.62
N ILE A 174 15.75 0.01 4.43
CA ILE A 174 15.39 -0.90 3.36
C ILE A 174 15.61 -0.21 2.01
N PRO A 175 16.39 -0.79 1.10
CA PRO A 175 16.65 -0.17 -0.19
C PRO A 175 15.41 -0.17 -1.07
N SER A 176 15.25 0.87 -1.90
CA SER A 176 14.12 1.00 -2.83
C SER A 176 13.94 -0.21 -3.75
N SER A 177 15.02 -0.91 -4.09
CA SER A 177 14.98 -2.12 -4.92
C SER A 177 14.30 -3.32 -4.25
N ALA A 178 14.07 -3.27 -2.94
CA ALA A 178 13.36 -4.32 -2.21
C ALA A 178 11.84 -4.17 -2.29
N PHE A 179 11.32 -3.03 -2.75
CA PHE A 179 9.89 -2.75 -2.78
C PHE A 179 9.31 -2.87 -4.18
N VAL A 180 8.18 -3.56 -4.26
CA VAL A 180 7.35 -3.59 -5.45
C VAL A 180 5.87 -3.49 -5.05
N VAL A 181 5.06 -3.01 -5.97
CA VAL A 181 3.60 -2.95 -5.82
C VAL A 181 2.95 -3.67 -7.00
N SER A 182 1.89 -4.44 -6.74
CA SER A 182 1.05 -5.00 -7.79
C SER A 182 0.19 -3.90 -8.41
N GLU A 183 -0.07 -3.96 -9.70
CA GLU A 183 -1.01 -3.03 -10.37
C GLU A 183 -2.41 -3.08 -9.75
N ASP A 184 -2.79 -4.20 -9.12
CA ASP A 184 -4.07 -4.32 -8.42
C ASP A 184 -4.19 -3.39 -7.19
N TYR A 185 -3.07 -2.94 -6.63
CA TYR A 185 -3.03 -1.96 -5.53
C TYR A 185 -3.22 -0.52 -6.00
N ILE A 186 -2.90 -0.25 -7.27
CA ILE A 186 -2.99 1.11 -7.81
C ILE A 186 -4.41 1.32 -8.33
N PRO A 187 -5.14 2.34 -7.85
CA PRO A 187 -6.46 2.65 -8.39
C PRO A 187 -6.42 2.77 -9.91
N GLN A 188 -7.26 2.01 -10.60
CA GLN A 188 -7.27 1.94 -12.07
C GLN A 188 -7.54 3.32 -12.72
N SER A 189 -8.10 4.27 -11.97
CA SER A 189 -8.31 5.65 -12.41
C SER A 189 -7.01 6.41 -12.75
N GLU A 190 -5.87 6.04 -12.14
CA GLU A 190 -4.58 6.69 -12.42
C GLU A 190 -3.83 6.05 -13.60
N ASN A 191 -4.23 4.84 -14.01
CA ASN A 191 -3.60 4.11 -15.11
C ASN A 191 -4.33 4.28 -16.45
N LEU A 192 -5.54 4.85 -16.46
CA LEU A 192 -6.33 5.04 -17.68
C LEU A 192 -5.94 6.34 -18.38
N ILE A 193 -4.69 6.42 -18.88
CA ILE A 193 -4.32 7.51 -19.81
C ILE A 193 -5.04 7.32 -21.15
N HIS A 194 -5.26 6.06 -21.59
CA HIS A 194 -6.05 5.73 -22.78
C HIS A 194 -6.63 4.32 -22.65
N ARG A 195 -7.95 4.20 -22.67
CA ARG A 195 -8.65 2.93 -22.87
C ARG A 195 -9.21 2.89 -24.28
N TRP A 196 -8.69 2.00 -25.09
CA TRP A 196 -9.25 1.72 -26.41
C TRP A 196 -10.31 0.63 -26.25
N ASP A 197 -11.55 0.95 -26.56
CA ASP A 197 -12.64 -0.01 -26.59
C ASP A 197 -12.69 -0.66 -27.97
N PHE A 198 -12.27 -1.92 -28.05
CA PHE A 198 -12.25 -2.68 -29.32
C PHE A 198 -13.53 -3.46 -29.59
N GLU A 199 -14.58 -3.29 -28.79
CA GLU A 199 -15.84 -4.03 -28.93
C GLU A 199 -16.83 -3.44 -29.94
N GLU A 200 -16.47 -2.40 -30.65
CA GLU A 200 -17.32 -1.90 -31.72
C GLU A 200 -17.17 -2.77 -32.99
N GLY A 201 -18.05 -3.76 -33.09
CA GLY A 201 -18.10 -4.67 -34.22
C GLY A 201 -18.20 -3.94 -35.54
N ASN A 202 -17.35 -4.29 -36.51
CA ASN A 202 -17.36 -3.88 -37.92
C ASN A 202 -17.00 -2.43 -38.28
N GLY A 203 -16.26 -1.70 -37.47
CA GLY A 203 -15.76 -0.36 -37.80
C GLY A 203 -14.23 -0.25 -37.72
N ILE A 204 -13.65 0.53 -38.64
CA ILE A 204 -12.20 0.82 -38.72
C ILE A 204 -11.80 1.94 -37.74
N THR A 205 -12.67 2.35 -36.81
CA THR A 205 -12.43 3.46 -35.87
C THR A 205 -12.55 2.97 -34.43
N SER A 206 -11.45 3.04 -33.71
CA SER A 206 -11.47 2.93 -32.25
C SER A 206 -11.84 4.29 -31.62
N SER A 207 -12.77 4.31 -30.67
CA SER A 207 -13.07 5.53 -29.90
C SER A 207 -12.34 5.48 -28.56
N ASP A 208 -11.71 6.58 -28.19
CA ASP A 208 -11.15 6.76 -26.86
C ASP A 208 -12.29 7.09 -25.89
N SER A 209 -12.65 6.16 -25.01
CA SER A 209 -13.74 6.34 -24.06
C SER A 209 -13.43 7.30 -22.89
N VAL A 210 -12.17 7.77 -22.80
CA VAL A 210 -11.74 8.73 -21.76
C VAL A 210 -11.91 10.19 -22.22
N ALA A 211 -12.01 10.44 -23.53
CA ALA A 211 -12.04 11.80 -24.08
C ALA A 211 -13.35 12.59 -23.86
N ASN A 212 -14.40 11.98 -23.29
CA ASN A 212 -15.71 12.62 -23.17
C ASN A 212 -15.98 13.33 -21.83
N ASN A 213 -15.01 13.47 -20.95
CA ASN A 213 -15.20 14.19 -19.67
C ASN A 213 -14.50 15.55 -19.57
N SER A 214 -14.06 16.13 -20.67
CA SER A 214 -13.57 17.50 -20.68
C SER A 214 -14.56 18.45 -21.36
N ASN A 215 -15.69 18.67 -20.72
CA ASN A 215 -16.51 19.86 -20.90
C ASN A 215 -17.24 20.13 -19.59
N PHE A 216 -16.66 21.07 -18.83
CA PHE A 216 -17.25 22.24 -18.17
C PHE A 216 -16.25 22.86 -17.24
#